data_4c580c2a49d3ba1371ecfa602bc7cf7c
#
_entry.id   4c580c2a49d3ba1371ecfa602bc7cf7c
#
_cell.length_a   1.000
_cell.length_b   1.000
_cell.length_c   1.000
_cell.angle_alpha   90.00
_cell.angle_beta   90.00
_cell.angle_gamma   90.00
#
_symmetry.space_group_name_H-M   'P 1'
#
loop_
_entity.id
_entity.type
_entity.pdbx_description
1 polymer ?
#
loop_
_entity_poly.entity_id
_entity_poly.type
_entity_poly.pdbx_seq_one_letter_code
_entity_poly.pdbx_strand_id
1 'polypeptide(L)'
;MKARKASAALADLFLVLFLSMSQAADADIIEIPSGAALFGGTGGPLIVAGDPNGIPPDSPDNRVDPNTPTSPFSGVVSINIRFVEGGVAESFLCSGTLVASRYVVTAAHCLDVDGTGKLVDITQTGNDVRVAFNAGALGEPGRVNITASAVSMNPNFEGFGVCAFPESFLCINDDIAVITLGQDAPVEAKTYRVFSGDVTTGQLITMVGYGVSGNGVTGYDFVNYDADFHIKRSGQNVLDVFDRDDEKNFALASPQENWFADFDGLGKDLFCTTLGVCTQVLANDKEAMIGPGDSGGAAFLFNGSEYFLMGDLTFERFGDPRGSFGSGMGGNLFSAYIDYLEGATGGVIETVSAIGTVPEPGTCTLMLIGLGLAGAATRRRGKLRKVKL
;
A
#
# COMPACT_ATOMS: atom_id res chain seq x y z
N MET A 1 -14.73 37.64 -15.82
CA MET A 1 -13.35 37.65 -16.32
C MET A 1 -12.26 37.58 -15.22
N LYS A 2 -12.57 37.48 -13.93
CA LYS A 2 -11.56 37.31 -12.83
C LYS A 2 -11.36 35.87 -12.37
N ALA A 3 -12.31 34.98 -12.57
CA ALA A 3 -12.22 33.57 -12.15
C ALA A 3 -11.32 32.69 -13.05
N ARG A 4 -11.23 32.99 -14.35
CA ARG A 4 -10.36 32.22 -15.26
C ARG A 4 -8.84 32.47 -15.07
N LYS A 5 -8.44 33.57 -14.41
CA LYS A 5 -7.00 33.83 -14.16
C LYS A 5 -6.48 33.12 -12.89
N ALA A 6 -7.34 32.77 -11.95
CA ALA A 6 -6.92 32.05 -10.75
C ALA A 6 -6.70 30.54 -11.03
N SER A 7 -7.52 29.96 -11.90
CA SER A 7 -7.36 28.54 -12.29
C SER A 7 -6.08 28.27 -13.10
N ALA A 8 -5.74 29.19 -14.00
CA ALA A 8 -4.49 29.06 -14.77
C ALA A 8 -3.23 29.23 -13.89
N ALA A 9 -3.30 30.08 -12.88
CA ALA A 9 -2.17 30.30 -11.98
C ALA A 9 -1.90 29.11 -11.04
N LEU A 10 -2.94 28.35 -10.68
CA LEU A 10 -2.76 27.10 -9.91
C LEU A 10 -2.17 25.99 -10.77
N ALA A 11 -2.64 25.84 -12.01
CA ALA A 11 -2.09 24.86 -12.94
C ALA A 11 -0.61 25.16 -13.28
N ASP A 12 -0.27 26.43 -13.50
CA ASP A 12 1.11 26.85 -13.73
C ASP A 12 2.01 26.69 -12.49
N LEU A 13 1.47 26.83 -11.29
CA LEU A 13 2.23 26.63 -10.05
C LEU A 13 2.52 25.14 -9.82
N PHE A 14 1.56 24.26 -10.12
CA PHE A 14 1.76 22.83 -10.11
C PHE A 14 2.81 22.41 -11.15
N LEU A 15 2.75 22.92 -12.36
CA LEU A 15 3.68 22.59 -13.44
C LEU A 15 5.12 23.06 -13.14
N VAL A 16 5.30 24.24 -12.57
CA VAL A 16 6.63 24.80 -12.28
C VAL A 16 7.30 24.10 -11.09
N LEU A 17 6.56 23.70 -10.07
CA LEU A 17 7.13 22.99 -8.92
C LEU A 17 7.59 21.57 -9.26
N PHE A 18 7.01 20.96 -10.28
CA PHE A 18 7.30 19.58 -10.69
C PHE A 18 8.27 19.46 -11.86
N LEU A 19 8.41 20.48 -12.71
CA LEU A 19 9.46 20.53 -13.73
C LEU A 19 10.88 20.61 -13.13
N SER A 20 11.02 21.06 -11.89
CA SER A 20 12.29 21.00 -11.15
C SER A 20 12.53 19.64 -10.49
N MET A 21 11.60 18.73 -10.58
CA MET A 21 11.57 17.44 -9.88
C MET A 21 11.57 16.23 -10.85
N SER A 22 11.87 16.43 -12.14
CA SER A 22 12.02 15.35 -13.11
C SER A 22 13.33 14.56 -12.90
N GLN A 23 13.50 14.03 -11.69
CA GLN A 23 14.27 12.81 -11.52
C GLN A 23 13.23 11.70 -11.61
N ALA A 24 13.43 10.79 -12.55
CA ALA A 24 12.60 9.63 -12.75
C ALA A 24 12.24 9.01 -11.41
N ALA A 25 10.96 8.68 -11.21
CA ALA A 25 10.59 7.74 -10.18
C ALA A 25 11.20 6.40 -10.63
N ASP A 26 12.41 6.14 -10.17
CA ASP A 26 13.00 4.83 -10.33
C ASP A 26 12.18 3.89 -9.44
N ALA A 27 11.29 3.10 -10.03
CA ALA A 27 10.89 1.86 -9.41
C ALA A 27 12.18 1.04 -9.37
N ASP A 28 12.83 1.05 -8.23
CA ASP A 28 13.99 0.22 -8.03
C ASP A 28 13.52 -1.25 -8.04
N ILE A 29 13.48 -1.81 -9.25
CA ILE A 29 13.43 -3.25 -9.44
C ILE A 29 14.70 -3.76 -8.80
N ILE A 30 14.58 -4.54 -7.73
CA ILE A 30 15.74 -5.14 -7.06
C ILE A 30 16.24 -6.28 -7.94
N GLU A 31 17.25 -6.00 -8.76
CA GLU A 31 18.02 -7.07 -9.39
C GLU A 31 18.76 -7.86 -8.31
N ILE A 32 18.35 -9.11 -8.11
CA ILE A 32 19.14 -10.04 -7.30
C ILE A 32 20.21 -10.62 -8.23
N PRO A 33 21.50 -10.35 -7.96
CA PRO A 33 22.58 -10.86 -8.81
C PRO A 33 22.43 -12.37 -9.06
N SER A 34 22.53 -12.77 -10.32
CA SER A 34 22.46 -14.18 -10.74
C SER A 34 23.55 -14.95 -10.01
N GLY A 35 23.18 -15.78 -9.05
CA GLY A 35 24.12 -16.58 -8.26
C GLY A 35 24.14 -16.25 -6.76
N ALA A 36 23.49 -15.18 -6.31
CA ALA A 36 23.23 -15.02 -4.89
C ALA A 36 22.29 -16.13 -4.45
N ALA A 37 22.78 -17.03 -3.61
CA ALA A 37 21.93 -18.02 -2.99
C ALA A 37 20.85 -17.29 -2.21
N LEU A 38 19.58 -17.47 -2.57
CA LEU A 38 18.40 -16.90 -1.91
C LEU A 38 18.25 -17.36 -0.43
N PHE A 39 19.28 -17.95 0.15
CA PHE A 39 19.22 -18.75 1.34
C PHE A 39 20.46 -18.57 2.19
N GLY A 40 20.34 -17.80 3.26
CA GLY A 40 21.33 -17.82 4.35
C GLY A 40 21.88 -16.46 4.79
N GLY A 41 21.02 -15.61 5.25
CA GLY A 41 21.37 -14.44 6.04
C GLY A 41 20.38 -14.29 7.19
N THR A 42 20.87 -14.01 8.37
CA THR A 42 20.05 -13.72 9.54
C THR A 42 19.46 -12.33 9.40
N GLY A 43 18.19 -12.30 9.17
CA GLY A 43 17.21 -11.27 8.96
C GLY A 43 17.49 -9.83 9.33
N GLY A 44 17.33 -8.97 8.35
CA GLY A 44 17.10 -7.53 8.53
C GLY A 44 15.71 -7.11 7.99
N PRO A 45 15.21 -5.97 8.38
CA PRO A 45 13.78 -5.64 8.43
C PRO A 45 13.19 -4.93 7.21
N LEU A 46 11.85 -4.91 7.08
CA LEU A 46 10.97 -4.50 5.97
C LEU A 46 9.90 -3.49 6.45
N ILE A 47 9.31 -2.63 5.60
CA ILE A 47 8.60 -1.38 5.95
C ILE A 47 9.50 -0.46 6.77
N VAL A 48 9.70 0.76 6.32
CA VAL A 48 10.57 1.72 7.01
C VAL A 48 9.88 2.21 8.28
N ALA A 49 10.55 2.02 9.41
CA ALA A 49 10.08 2.41 10.74
C ALA A 49 10.39 3.87 11.04
N GLY A 50 9.84 4.42 12.11
CA GLY A 50 10.12 5.76 12.60
C GLY A 50 11.55 5.92 13.15
N ASP A 51 11.76 6.92 14.02
CA ASP A 51 13.05 7.21 14.63
C ASP A 51 13.36 6.21 15.77
N PRO A 52 14.53 5.53 15.73
CA PRO A 52 14.95 4.65 16.82
C PRO A 52 15.11 5.35 18.17
N ASN A 53 15.34 6.67 18.15
CA ASN A 53 15.47 7.50 19.35
C ASN A 53 14.24 8.39 19.60
N GLY A 54 13.17 8.20 18.83
CA GLY A 54 11.91 8.94 18.94
C GLY A 54 11.12 8.60 20.22
N ILE A 55 9.98 9.25 20.41
CA ILE A 55 9.09 8.99 21.56
C ILE A 55 7.68 8.71 21.05
N PRO A 56 7.21 7.44 21.17
CA PRO A 56 7.98 6.25 21.58
C PRO A 56 9.06 5.89 20.56
N PRO A 57 10.14 5.17 20.95
CA PRO A 57 11.13 4.72 20.00
C PRO A 57 10.56 3.65 19.07
N ASP A 58 11.04 3.65 17.83
CA ASP A 58 10.60 2.69 16.84
C ASP A 58 11.75 1.99 16.15
N SER A 59 11.49 0.80 15.65
CA SER A 59 12.44 0.03 14.85
C SER A 59 11.69 -0.89 13.91
N PRO A 60 12.33 -1.33 12.83
CA PRO A 60 11.75 -2.32 11.93
C PRO A 60 11.25 -3.60 12.62
N ASP A 61 11.90 -4.02 13.69
CA ASP A 61 11.48 -5.22 14.44
C ASP A 61 10.12 -5.05 15.13
N ASN A 62 9.76 -3.81 15.46
CA ASN A 62 8.45 -3.48 16.04
C ASN A 62 7.32 -3.57 15.00
N ARG A 63 7.67 -3.60 13.72
CA ARG A 63 6.73 -3.62 12.59
C ARG A 63 6.45 -5.02 12.05
N VAL A 64 7.16 -6.02 12.56
CA VAL A 64 7.02 -7.41 12.11
C VAL A 64 5.61 -7.92 12.36
N ASP A 65 4.96 -8.36 11.29
CA ASP A 65 3.73 -9.14 11.38
C ASP A 65 4.09 -10.63 11.54
N PRO A 66 3.71 -11.29 12.62
CA PRO A 66 3.97 -12.71 12.76
C PRO A 66 3.22 -13.50 11.67
N ASN A 67 3.93 -14.32 10.92
CA ASN A 67 3.36 -15.19 9.90
C ASN A 67 2.52 -16.31 10.54
N THR A 68 1.41 -15.94 11.16
CA THR A 68 0.48 -16.87 11.80
C THR A 68 -0.87 -16.85 11.12
N PRO A 69 -1.64 -17.95 11.14
CA PRO A 69 -3.00 -17.98 10.58
C PRO A 69 -3.95 -16.97 11.23
N THR A 70 -3.63 -16.47 12.41
CA THR A 70 -4.43 -15.47 13.13
C THR A 70 -4.04 -14.03 12.81
N SER A 71 -2.96 -13.82 12.05
CA SER A 71 -2.58 -12.49 11.58
C SER A 71 -3.71 -11.88 10.75
N PRO A 72 -4.06 -10.61 10.96
CA PRO A 72 -5.00 -9.91 10.10
C PRO A 72 -4.47 -9.78 8.67
N PHE A 73 -3.18 -10.00 8.43
CA PHE A 73 -2.49 -9.84 7.16
C PHE A 73 -2.01 -11.18 6.55
N SER A 74 -2.63 -12.31 6.93
CA SER A 74 -2.23 -13.64 6.44
C SER A 74 -2.41 -13.83 4.92
N GLY A 75 -3.18 -12.99 4.26
CA GLY A 75 -3.35 -12.99 2.79
C GLY A 75 -2.46 -11.99 2.05
N VAL A 76 -1.60 -11.22 2.75
CA VAL A 76 -0.53 -10.47 2.10
C VAL A 76 0.66 -11.40 1.92
N VAL A 77 1.21 -11.46 0.71
CA VAL A 77 2.12 -12.49 0.24
C VAL A 77 3.41 -11.90 -0.34
N SER A 78 4.48 -12.67 -0.31
CA SER A 78 5.70 -12.38 -1.06
C SER A 78 5.60 -13.01 -2.45
N ILE A 79 6.07 -12.30 -3.47
CA ILE A 79 6.07 -12.76 -4.86
C ILE A 79 7.50 -12.80 -5.36
N ASN A 80 7.91 -13.95 -5.88
CA ASN A 80 9.19 -14.10 -6.58
C ASN A 80 8.89 -14.27 -8.07
N ILE A 81 9.44 -13.38 -8.86
CA ILE A 81 9.36 -13.38 -10.32
C ILE A 81 10.73 -13.73 -10.86
N ARG A 82 10.79 -14.74 -11.72
CA ARG A 82 11.98 -15.12 -12.44
C ARG A 82 11.69 -15.17 -13.93
N PHE A 83 12.56 -14.58 -14.72
CA PHE A 83 12.51 -14.71 -16.18
C PHE A 83 13.92 -14.82 -16.78
N VAL A 84 13.98 -15.23 -18.05
CA VAL A 84 15.22 -15.40 -18.80
C VAL A 84 15.15 -14.49 -20.03
N GLU A 85 16.02 -13.51 -20.08
CA GLU A 85 16.18 -12.63 -21.24
C GLU A 85 17.61 -12.68 -21.73
N GLY A 86 17.79 -12.80 -23.07
CA GLY A 86 19.12 -12.91 -23.66
C GLY A 86 19.98 -14.07 -23.16
N GLY A 87 19.40 -15.09 -22.52
CA GLY A 87 20.10 -16.21 -21.89
C GLY A 87 20.58 -15.92 -20.46
N VAL A 88 20.26 -14.77 -19.91
CA VAL A 88 20.53 -14.40 -18.52
C VAL A 88 19.23 -14.60 -17.70
N ALA A 89 19.35 -15.24 -16.54
CA ALA A 89 18.23 -15.37 -15.62
C ALA A 89 18.23 -14.18 -14.67
N GLU A 90 17.11 -13.49 -14.61
CA GLU A 90 16.86 -12.39 -13.68
C GLU A 90 15.78 -12.77 -12.68
N SER A 91 15.78 -12.16 -11.52
CA SER A 91 14.78 -12.42 -10.48
C SER A 91 14.44 -11.14 -9.72
N PHE A 92 13.16 -10.93 -9.51
CA PHE A 92 12.62 -9.81 -8.76
C PHE A 92 11.78 -10.30 -7.60
N LEU A 93 11.63 -9.42 -6.60
CA LEU A 93 10.78 -9.66 -5.45
C LEU A 93 9.79 -8.52 -5.30
N CYS A 94 8.55 -8.90 -5.13
CA CYS A 94 7.44 -8.00 -4.89
C CYS A 94 6.55 -8.55 -3.77
N SER A 95 5.57 -7.77 -3.42
CA SER A 95 4.47 -8.14 -2.53
C SER A 95 3.17 -8.29 -3.31
N GLY A 96 2.16 -8.87 -2.71
CA GLY A 96 0.82 -8.97 -3.30
C GLY A 96 -0.24 -9.26 -2.25
N THR A 97 -1.49 -9.21 -2.66
CA THR A 97 -2.64 -9.33 -1.76
C THR A 97 -3.69 -10.28 -2.33
N LEU A 98 -4.08 -11.27 -1.53
CA LEU A 98 -5.09 -12.27 -1.90
C LEU A 98 -6.49 -11.65 -1.88
N VAL A 99 -7.16 -11.60 -3.03
CA VAL A 99 -8.51 -11.03 -3.17
C VAL A 99 -9.59 -12.09 -3.39
N ALA A 100 -9.20 -13.30 -3.78
CA ALA A 100 -10.06 -14.48 -3.83
C ALA A 100 -9.19 -15.74 -3.71
N SER A 101 -9.76 -16.93 -3.52
CA SER A 101 -9.03 -18.16 -3.22
C SER A 101 -7.88 -18.49 -4.17
N ARG A 102 -7.93 -17.96 -5.41
CA ARG A 102 -6.90 -18.22 -6.46
C ARG A 102 -6.34 -16.95 -7.09
N TYR A 103 -6.66 -15.76 -6.57
CA TYR A 103 -6.27 -14.52 -7.21
C TYR A 103 -5.54 -13.60 -6.24
N VAL A 104 -4.34 -13.21 -6.65
CA VAL A 104 -3.49 -12.24 -5.94
C VAL A 104 -3.35 -11.01 -6.82
N VAL A 105 -3.61 -9.84 -6.26
CA VAL A 105 -3.35 -8.55 -6.91
C VAL A 105 -1.95 -8.09 -6.53
N THR A 106 -1.23 -7.50 -7.47
CA THR A 106 0.10 -6.91 -7.32
C THR A 106 0.27 -5.74 -8.28
N ALA A 107 1.40 -5.04 -8.24
CA ALA A 107 1.73 -4.00 -9.20
C ALA A 107 2.09 -4.61 -10.57
N ALA A 108 1.78 -3.91 -11.66
CA ALA A 108 2.08 -4.37 -13.02
C ALA A 108 3.58 -4.39 -13.31
N HIS A 109 4.33 -3.39 -12.80
CA HIS A 109 5.79 -3.35 -12.96
C HIS A 109 6.50 -4.57 -12.37
N CYS A 110 5.89 -5.26 -11.39
CA CYS A 110 6.41 -6.52 -10.85
C CYS A 110 6.42 -7.64 -11.89
N LEU A 111 5.56 -7.58 -12.89
CA LEU A 111 5.43 -8.59 -13.94
C LEU A 111 5.93 -8.11 -15.31
N ASP A 112 6.35 -6.84 -15.38
CA ASP A 112 6.96 -6.22 -16.57
C ASP A 112 8.45 -6.57 -16.63
N VAL A 113 8.85 -7.27 -17.68
CA VAL A 113 10.21 -7.81 -17.78
C VAL A 113 11.23 -6.89 -18.46
N ASP A 114 10.78 -5.81 -19.09
CA ASP A 114 11.66 -4.91 -19.83
C ASP A 114 11.41 -3.40 -19.55
N GLY A 115 10.52 -3.10 -18.62
CA GLY A 115 10.15 -1.72 -18.24
C GLY A 115 9.30 -1.00 -19.28
N THR A 116 8.73 -1.73 -20.25
CA THR A 116 7.92 -1.16 -21.36
C THR A 116 6.51 -1.75 -21.43
N GLY A 117 6.03 -2.32 -20.35
CA GLY A 117 4.72 -2.96 -20.29
C GLY A 117 4.70 -4.40 -20.85
N LYS A 118 5.85 -5.06 -20.94
CA LYS A 118 5.94 -6.43 -21.43
C LYS A 118 5.75 -7.45 -20.31
N LEU A 119 4.59 -8.06 -20.31
CA LEU A 119 4.24 -9.10 -19.34
C LEU A 119 5.17 -10.32 -19.43
N VAL A 120 5.60 -10.84 -18.28
CA VAL A 120 6.37 -12.08 -18.18
C VAL A 120 5.62 -13.26 -18.80
N ASP A 121 6.27 -13.97 -19.73
CA ASP A 121 5.72 -15.19 -20.32
C ASP A 121 6.06 -16.40 -19.45
N ILE A 122 5.15 -16.77 -18.56
CA ILE A 122 5.33 -17.93 -17.67
C ILE A 122 5.31 -19.29 -18.37
N THR A 123 5.01 -19.33 -19.68
CA THR A 123 5.10 -20.57 -20.49
C THR A 123 6.51 -20.82 -21.03
N GLN A 124 7.35 -19.79 -21.03
CA GLN A 124 8.74 -19.90 -21.46
C GLN A 124 9.57 -20.66 -20.41
N THR A 125 10.35 -21.61 -20.89
CA THR A 125 11.26 -22.40 -20.02
C THR A 125 12.23 -21.50 -19.27
N GLY A 126 12.22 -21.58 -17.95
CA GLY A 126 13.08 -20.79 -17.06
C GLY A 126 12.35 -19.61 -16.40
N ASN A 127 11.18 -19.23 -16.93
CA ASN A 127 10.33 -18.23 -16.31
C ASN A 127 9.43 -18.86 -15.25
N ASP A 128 9.23 -18.15 -14.15
CA ASP A 128 8.41 -18.62 -13.02
C ASP A 128 7.89 -17.40 -12.24
N VAL A 129 6.63 -17.42 -11.89
CA VAL A 129 6.04 -16.47 -10.93
C VAL A 129 5.52 -17.28 -9.76
N ARG A 130 6.07 -17.06 -8.59
CA ARG A 130 5.80 -17.84 -7.40
C ARG A 130 5.31 -16.95 -6.27
N VAL A 131 4.19 -17.31 -5.70
CA VAL A 131 3.57 -16.65 -4.56
C VAL A 131 3.87 -17.46 -3.30
N ALA A 132 4.45 -16.82 -2.29
CA ALA A 132 4.77 -17.41 -1.00
C ALA A 132 3.83 -16.88 0.09
N PHE A 133 2.98 -17.75 0.59
CA PHE A 133 2.18 -17.50 1.79
C PHE A 133 3.00 -17.83 3.03
N ASN A 134 2.82 -17.05 4.10
CA ASN A 134 3.57 -17.20 5.34
C ASN A 134 5.07 -17.33 5.05
N ALA A 135 5.58 -16.42 4.20
CA ALA A 135 6.96 -16.42 3.83
C ALA A 135 7.82 -16.25 5.08
N GLY A 136 8.49 -17.28 5.46
CA GLY A 136 9.54 -17.35 6.46
C GLY A 136 10.79 -17.87 5.77
N ALA A 137 11.87 -18.15 6.49
CA ALA A 137 13.05 -18.78 5.91
C ALA A 137 12.67 -20.07 5.13
N LEU A 138 13.43 -20.40 4.11
CA LEU A 138 13.14 -21.60 3.33
C LEU A 138 13.20 -22.84 4.23
N GLY A 139 12.09 -23.59 4.25
CA GLY A 139 11.94 -24.76 5.11
C GLY A 139 11.28 -24.50 6.47
N GLU A 140 10.97 -23.23 6.78
CA GLU A 140 10.20 -22.91 7.97
C GLU A 140 8.77 -23.49 7.90
N PRO A 141 8.24 -23.97 9.03
CA PRO A 141 6.88 -24.49 9.09
C PRO A 141 5.84 -23.42 8.69
N GLY A 142 4.88 -23.83 7.89
CA GLY A 142 3.76 -22.99 7.48
C GLY A 142 3.98 -22.18 6.20
N ARG A 143 5.19 -22.12 5.65
CA ARG A 143 5.43 -21.52 4.34
C ARG A 143 4.81 -22.38 3.23
N VAL A 144 3.97 -21.77 2.41
CA VAL A 144 3.37 -22.42 1.24
C VAL A 144 3.73 -21.62 -0.01
N ASN A 145 4.41 -22.26 -0.95
CA ASN A 145 4.74 -21.69 -2.26
C ASN A 145 3.77 -22.23 -3.30
N ILE A 146 3.16 -21.33 -4.06
CA ILE A 146 2.25 -21.67 -5.16
C ILE A 146 2.73 -20.97 -6.42
N THR A 147 3.02 -21.76 -7.46
CA THR A 147 3.35 -21.22 -8.78
C THR A 147 2.10 -20.68 -9.47
N ALA A 148 2.23 -19.57 -10.17
CA ALA A 148 1.17 -18.99 -10.97
C ALA A 148 0.79 -19.93 -12.14
N SER A 149 -0.50 -20.02 -12.44
CA SER A 149 -1.01 -20.68 -13.64
C SER A 149 -1.33 -19.69 -14.77
N ALA A 150 -1.53 -18.43 -14.44
CA ALA A 150 -1.68 -17.31 -15.36
C ALA A 150 -1.28 -16.02 -14.68
N VAL A 151 -0.91 -15.02 -15.47
CA VAL A 151 -0.67 -13.65 -15.05
C VAL A 151 -1.38 -12.70 -16.02
N SER A 152 -1.84 -11.57 -15.52
CA SER A 152 -2.50 -10.53 -16.30
C SER A 152 -2.06 -9.18 -15.78
N MET A 153 -1.89 -8.23 -16.66
CA MET A 153 -1.51 -6.85 -16.37
C MET A 153 -2.57 -5.92 -16.95
N ASN A 154 -2.81 -4.77 -16.31
CA ASN A 154 -3.73 -3.77 -16.86
C ASN A 154 -3.29 -3.42 -18.29
N PRO A 155 -4.18 -3.45 -19.29
CA PRO A 155 -3.82 -3.19 -20.67
C PRO A 155 -3.36 -1.75 -20.96
N ASN A 156 -3.65 -0.80 -20.05
CA ASN A 156 -3.20 0.58 -20.18
C ASN A 156 -1.80 0.79 -19.62
N PHE A 157 -1.28 -0.13 -18.83
CA PHE A 157 0.08 -0.03 -18.31
C PHE A 157 1.13 -0.18 -19.42
N GLU A 158 1.87 0.89 -19.69
CA GLU A 158 2.87 0.96 -20.76
C GLU A 158 4.32 0.86 -20.25
N GLY A 159 4.50 0.58 -18.95
CA GLY A 159 5.81 0.49 -18.30
C GLY A 159 6.00 1.56 -17.23
N PHE A 160 6.77 1.23 -16.22
CA PHE A 160 7.03 2.14 -15.11
C PHE A 160 7.86 3.35 -15.58
N GLY A 161 7.37 4.54 -15.31
CA GLY A 161 8.00 5.78 -15.80
C GLY A 161 7.70 6.13 -17.26
N VAL A 162 6.90 5.34 -17.97
CA VAL A 162 6.36 5.68 -19.28
C VAL A 162 5.03 6.38 -19.09
N CYS A 163 4.94 7.64 -19.53
CA CYS A 163 3.71 8.40 -19.46
C CYS A 163 2.92 8.23 -20.75
N ALA A 164 1.69 7.74 -20.64
CA ALA A 164 0.74 7.69 -21.76
C ALA A 164 0.44 9.12 -22.28
N PHE A 165 0.46 10.10 -21.36
CA PHE A 165 0.33 11.51 -21.70
C PHE A 165 1.56 12.29 -21.20
N PRO A 166 2.16 13.17 -22.06
CA PRO A 166 3.33 13.98 -21.67
C PRO A 166 3.09 14.91 -20.48
N GLU A 167 1.83 15.08 -20.10
CA GLU A 167 1.35 15.97 -19.05
C GLU A 167 1.03 15.21 -17.76
N SER A 168 1.16 13.89 -17.76
CA SER A 168 0.96 13.05 -16.57
C SER A 168 2.00 13.41 -15.53
N PHE A 169 1.52 13.62 -14.34
CA PHE A 169 2.29 14.15 -13.23
C PHE A 169 3.34 13.19 -12.69
N LEU A 170 2.98 11.92 -12.68
CA LEU A 170 3.81 10.78 -12.35
C LEU A 170 3.38 9.64 -13.28
N CYS A 171 4.32 8.99 -13.91
CA CYS A 171 4.06 7.89 -14.83
C CYS A 171 3.92 6.58 -14.06
N ILE A 172 2.92 6.50 -13.18
CA ILE A 172 2.64 5.39 -12.27
C ILE A 172 1.21 4.87 -12.39
N ASN A 173 0.46 5.45 -13.34
CA ASN A 173 -0.93 5.06 -13.57
C ASN A 173 -0.99 3.64 -14.12
N ASP A 174 -2.12 2.96 -13.88
CA ASP A 174 -2.39 1.62 -14.40
C ASP A 174 -1.44 0.51 -13.93
N ASP A 175 -0.61 0.80 -12.94
CA ASP A 175 0.39 -0.14 -12.43
C ASP A 175 -0.24 -1.22 -11.56
N ILE A 176 -1.14 -2.01 -12.15
CA ILE A 176 -1.89 -3.06 -11.47
C ILE A 176 -1.90 -4.36 -12.28
N ALA A 177 -1.70 -5.49 -11.60
CA ALA A 177 -1.69 -6.82 -12.20
C ALA A 177 -2.39 -7.85 -11.32
N VAL A 178 -2.77 -8.97 -11.92
CA VAL A 178 -3.40 -10.10 -11.25
C VAL A 178 -2.63 -11.39 -11.56
N ILE A 179 -2.31 -12.13 -10.51
CA ILE A 179 -1.72 -13.46 -10.58
C ILE A 179 -2.80 -14.49 -10.27
N THR A 180 -3.02 -15.43 -11.20
CA THR A 180 -3.85 -16.61 -10.96
C THR A 180 -3.00 -17.74 -10.41
N LEU A 181 -3.28 -18.19 -9.20
CA LEU A 181 -2.57 -19.29 -8.55
C LEU A 181 -2.84 -20.63 -9.25
N GLY A 182 -1.85 -21.51 -9.29
CA GLY A 182 -1.97 -22.86 -9.84
C GLY A 182 -2.89 -23.80 -9.03
N GLN A 183 -3.13 -23.44 -7.78
CA GLN A 183 -4.05 -24.10 -6.84
C GLN A 183 -4.65 -23.08 -5.89
N ASP A 184 -5.65 -23.47 -5.10
CA ASP A 184 -6.22 -22.59 -4.09
C ASP A 184 -5.19 -22.19 -3.03
N ALA A 185 -5.28 -20.96 -2.56
CA ALA A 185 -4.50 -20.46 -1.43
C ALA A 185 -4.75 -21.31 -0.18
N PRO A 186 -3.83 -21.31 0.81
CA PRO A 186 -4.09 -21.94 2.09
C PRO A 186 -5.40 -21.45 2.71
N VAL A 187 -6.16 -22.35 3.30
CA VAL A 187 -7.50 -22.04 3.85
C VAL A 187 -7.47 -20.99 4.96
N GLU A 188 -6.34 -20.87 5.64
CA GLU A 188 -6.08 -19.88 6.68
C GLU A 188 -5.64 -18.52 6.12
N ALA A 189 -5.29 -18.44 4.84
CA ALA A 189 -4.96 -17.17 4.20
C ALA A 189 -6.22 -16.32 4.02
N LYS A 190 -6.18 -15.11 4.54
CA LYS A 190 -7.31 -14.19 4.51
C LYS A 190 -7.48 -13.59 3.11
N THR A 191 -8.69 -13.64 2.59
CA THR A 191 -9.08 -12.86 1.40
C THR A 191 -9.60 -11.50 1.83
N TYR A 192 -9.31 -10.45 1.05
CA TYR A 192 -9.76 -9.10 1.36
C TYR A 192 -10.75 -8.60 0.34
N ARG A 193 -11.79 -7.95 0.83
CA ARG A 193 -12.72 -7.21 -0.02
C ARG A 193 -12.04 -5.95 -0.54
N VAL A 194 -12.26 -5.66 -1.83
CA VAL A 194 -11.71 -4.49 -2.49
C VAL A 194 -12.60 -3.27 -2.21
N PHE A 195 -12.00 -2.19 -1.74
CA PHE A 195 -12.71 -0.93 -1.55
C PHE A 195 -12.88 -0.23 -2.90
N SER A 196 -14.14 0.01 -3.29
CA SER A 196 -14.52 0.63 -4.57
C SER A 196 -15.10 2.04 -4.42
N GLY A 197 -14.99 2.64 -3.22
CA GLY A 197 -15.44 4.01 -2.95
C GLY A 197 -14.31 5.03 -3.09
N ASP A 198 -14.66 6.31 -2.94
CA ASP A 198 -13.69 7.40 -2.89
C ASP A 198 -12.97 7.45 -1.55
N VAL A 199 -11.69 7.82 -1.60
CA VAL A 199 -10.87 8.12 -0.41
C VAL A 199 -10.83 9.64 -0.14
N THR A 200 -10.38 10.01 1.05
CA THR A 200 -10.29 11.42 1.45
C THR A 200 -8.94 11.73 2.09
N THR A 201 -8.43 12.94 1.85
CA THR A 201 -7.29 13.49 2.58
C THR A 201 -7.51 13.40 4.09
N GLY A 202 -6.48 13.01 4.82
CA GLY A 202 -6.54 12.79 6.26
C GLY A 202 -7.01 11.39 6.67
N GLN A 203 -7.29 10.49 5.74
CA GLN A 203 -7.73 9.13 6.02
C GLN A 203 -6.54 8.23 6.41
N LEU A 204 -6.66 7.55 7.55
CA LEU A 204 -5.64 6.62 8.04
C LEU A 204 -5.61 5.37 7.16
N ILE A 205 -4.41 4.98 6.73
CA ILE A 205 -4.15 3.74 6.00
C ILE A 205 -3.20 2.83 6.78
N THR A 206 -3.26 1.54 6.48
CA THR A 206 -2.31 0.54 6.96
C THR A 206 -1.65 -0.12 5.75
N MET A 207 -0.35 -0.02 5.67
CA MET A 207 0.48 -0.60 4.62
C MET A 207 1.09 -1.91 5.09
N VAL A 208 1.15 -2.90 4.20
CA VAL A 208 1.70 -4.23 4.51
C VAL A 208 2.46 -4.77 3.31
N GLY A 209 3.69 -5.21 3.53
CA GLY A 209 4.51 -5.75 2.45
C GLY A 209 5.71 -6.58 2.94
N TYR A 210 6.57 -6.93 1.99
CA TYR A 210 7.77 -7.74 2.15
C TYR A 210 9.02 -7.06 1.58
N GLY A 211 9.04 -5.74 1.45
CA GLY A 211 10.11 -4.94 0.87
C GLY A 211 11.32 -4.71 1.79
N VAL A 212 12.25 -3.86 1.38
CA VAL A 212 13.42 -3.41 2.17
C VAL A 212 12.96 -2.50 3.31
N SER A 213 13.63 -2.54 4.46
CA SER A 213 13.35 -1.66 5.59
C SER A 213 14.56 -0.86 6.04
N GLY A 214 14.28 0.09 6.90
CA GLY A 214 15.18 1.01 7.53
C GLY A 214 14.47 1.80 8.63
N ASN A 215 14.90 3.02 8.85
CA ASN A 215 14.27 3.93 9.80
C ASN A 215 14.22 5.36 9.24
N GLY A 216 13.33 6.17 9.76
CA GLY A 216 13.10 7.52 9.27
C GLY A 216 14.28 8.48 9.39
N VAL A 217 15.31 8.14 10.15
CA VAL A 217 16.52 8.97 10.31
C VAL A 217 17.57 8.67 9.27
N THR A 218 17.85 7.38 9.04
CA THR A 218 18.93 6.93 8.14
C THR A 218 18.43 6.40 6.82
N GLY A 219 17.12 6.28 6.66
CA GLY A 219 16.52 5.62 5.50
C GLY A 219 16.85 4.13 5.46
N TYR A 220 16.91 3.58 4.27
CA TYR A 220 17.36 2.21 4.00
C TYR A 220 18.62 2.25 3.12
N ASP A 221 19.43 1.18 3.20
CA ASP A 221 20.69 1.06 2.47
C ASP A 221 20.66 -0.19 1.58
N PHE A 222 20.75 0.00 0.26
CA PHE A 222 20.79 -1.09 -0.72
C PHE A 222 22.09 -1.90 -0.71
N VAL A 223 23.19 -1.34 -0.20
CA VAL A 223 24.51 -1.99 -0.25
C VAL A 223 24.67 -2.99 0.89
N ASN A 224 24.03 -2.72 2.01
CA ASN A 224 24.12 -3.53 3.23
C ASN A 224 22.76 -4.14 3.58
N TYR A 225 21.80 -4.15 2.62
CA TYR A 225 20.52 -4.71 2.92
C TYR A 225 20.60 -6.22 3.06
N ASP A 226 20.37 -6.63 4.26
CA ASP A 226 20.02 -8.01 4.57
C ASP A 226 18.54 -8.15 4.21
N ALA A 227 18.28 -8.31 2.89
CA ALA A 227 16.94 -8.39 2.38
C ALA A 227 16.34 -9.73 2.74
N ASP A 228 15.83 -9.83 3.95
CA ASP A 228 15.01 -10.96 4.33
C ASP A 228 13.57 -10.72 3.85
N PHE A 229 13.36 -10.90 2.54
CA PHE A 229 12.05 -10.88 1.89
C PHE A 229 11.07 -11.95 2.43
N HIS A 230 11.40 -12.52 3.56
CA HIS A 230 10.61 -13.50 4.27
C HIS A 230 9.91 -12.90 5.49
N ILE A 231 10.22 -11.66 5.86
CA ILE A 231 9.60 -11.00 7.00
C ILE A 231 8.54 -10.03 6.49
N LYS A 232 7.30 -10.29 6.82
CA LYS A 232 6.19 -9.37 6.58
C LYS A 232 6.15 -8.30 7.66
N ARG A 233 5.92 -7.05 7.25
CA ARG A 233 5.74 -5.93 8.16
C ARG A 233 4.52 -5.11 7.82
N SER A 234 4.07 -4.35 8.80
CA SER A 234 3.00 -3.39 8.65
C SER A 234 3.36 -2.06 9.28
N GLY A 235 2.84 -1.00 8.71
CA GLY A 235 2.94 0.35 9.23
C GLY A 235 1.72 1.18 8.85
N GLN A 236 1.60 2.35 9.42
CA GLN A 236 0.48 3.25 9.15
C GLN A 236 0.98 4.55 8.53
N ASN A 237 0.11 5.19 7.77
CA ASN A 237 0.31 6.54 7.29
C ASN A 237 -1.06 7.20 7.07
N VAL A 238 -1.06 8.47 6.72
CA VAL A 238 -2.27 9.25 6.43
C VAL A 238 -2.24 9.66 4.97
N LEU A 239 -3.35 9.53 4.27
CA LEU A 239 -3.47 10.00 2.88
C LEU A 239 -3.39 11.52 2.83
N ASP A 240 -2.47 12.06 2.04
CA ASP A 240 -2.31 13.49 1.84
C ASP A 240 -3.06 13.98 0.62
N VAL A 241 -2.76 13.41 -0.52
CA VAL A 241 -3.34 13.80 -1.80
C VAL A 241 -3.67 12.57 -2.64
N PHE A 242 -4.45 12.79 -3.67
CA PHE A 242 -4.77 11.80 -4.71
C PHE A 242 -4.94 12.52 -6.05
N ASP A 243 -4.63 11.86 -7.13
CA ASP A 243 -4.97 12.30 -8.47
C ASP A 243 -6.12 11.49 -9.06
N ARG A 244 -6.45 11.76 -10.30
CA ARG A 244 -7.59 11.20 -10.98
C ARG A 244 -7.15 10.61 -12.31
N ASP A 245 -7.97 9.72 -12.81
CA ASP A 245 -7.88 8.97 -14.06
C ASP A 245 -7.33 9.85 -15.21
N ASP A 246 -6.16 9.49 -15.70
CA ASP A 246 -5.42 10.26 -16.70
C ASP A 246 -5.98 10.05 -18.10
N GLU A 247 -6.58 8.90 -18.43
CA GLU A 247 -7.31 8.69 -19.68
C GLU A 247 -8.52 9.64 -19.78
N LYS A 248 -9.00 10.13 -18.67
CA LYS A 248 -10.07 11.14 -18.59
C LYS A 248 -9.54 12.54 -18.39
N ASN A 249 -8.24 12.76 -18.66
CA ASN A 249 -7.55 14.05 -18.52
C ASN A 249 -7.70 14.66 -17.12
N PHE A 250 -7.60 13.86 -16.08
CA PHE A 250 -7.69 14.27 -14.67
C PHE A 250 -8.97 15.07 -14.37
N ALA A 251 -10.06 14.80 -15.08
CA ALA A 251 -11.31 15.51 -14.88
C ALA A 251 -11.82 15.33 -13.45
N LEU A 252 -12.31 16.39 -12.81
CA LEU A 252 -12.81 16.35 -11.43
C LEU A 252 -13.94 15.33 -11.19
N ALA A 253 -14.61 14.90 -12.24
CA ALA A 253 -15.66 13.89 -12.19
C ALA A 253 -15.16 12.46 -12.48
N SER A 254 -13.88 12.29 -12.85
CA SER A 254 -13.30 10.96 -13.08
C SER A 254 -12.97 10.28 -11.74
N PRO A 255 -12.84 8.94 -11.71
CA PRO A 255 -12.39 8.21 -10.52
C PRO A 255 -11.09 8.77 -9.96
N GLN A 256 -10.86 8.59 -8.67
CA GLN A 256 -9.54 8.73 -8.07
C GLN A 256 -8.73 7.52 -8.48
N GLU A 257 -7.48 7.74 -8.91
CA GLU A 257 -6.66 6.71 -9.50
C GLU A 257 -5.41 6.39 -8.70
N ASN A 258 -4.70 7.41 -8.23
CA ASN A 258 -3.53 7.23 -7.40
C ASN A 258 -3.67 7.94 -6.06
N TRP A 259 -3.08 7.36 -5.04
CA TRP A 259 -2.97 7.95 -3.71
C TRP A 259 -1.51 8.28 -3.40
N PHE A 260 -1.32 9.31 -2.57
CA PHE A 260 -0.01 9.77 -2.13
C PHE A 260 -0.03 10.05 -0.64
N ALA A 261 1.08 9.74 0.02
CA ALA A 261 1.36 10.05 1.40
C ALA A 261 2.84 10.40 1.56
N ASP A 262 3.20 11.07 2.64
CA ASP A 262 4.60 11.31 2.95
C ASP A 262 5.00 10.74 4.31
N PHE A 263 6.30 10.66 4.54
CA PHE A 263 6.87 10.09 5.74
C PHE A 263 7.26 11.21 6.69
N ASP A 264 6.36 11.50 7.60
CA ASP A 264 6.48 12.59 8.53
C ASP A 264 7.38 12.27 9.74
N GLY A 265 8.22 13.21 10.11
CA GLY A 265 9.01 13.08 11.32
C GLY A 265 10.13 14.11 11.42
N LEU A 266 10.60 14.38 12.62
CA LEU A 266 11.67 15.36 12.92
C LEU A 266 11.42 16.75 12.31
N GLY A 267 10.13 17.13 12.17
CA GLY A 267 9.72 18.41 11.60
C GLY A 267 9.79 18.48 10.08
N LYS A 268 9.99 17.34 9.39
CA LYS A 268 9.84 17.22 7.96
C LYS A 268 8.41 16.77 7.65
N ASP A 269 7.77 17.43 6.70
CA ASP A 269 6.43 17.19 6.20
C ASP A 269 6.44 17.72 4.75
N LEU A 270 6.53 16.80 3.80
CA LEU A 270 6.76 17.12 2.38
C LEU A 270 5.55 17.82 1.78
N PHE A 271 4.34 17.25 1.96
CA PHE A 271 3.15 17.79 1.33
C PHE A 271 2.65 19.06 2.03
N CYS A 272 2.85 19.21 3.34
CA CYS A 272 2.58 20.48 4.00
C CYS A 272 3.52 21.57 3.50
N THR A 273 4.81 21.27 3.37
CA THR A 273 5.81 22.24 2.93
C THR A 273 5.66 22.62 1.46
N THR A 274 5.34 21.66 0.60
CA THR A 274 5.33 21.86 -0.87
C THR A 274 3.96 22.25 -1.42
N LEU A 275 2.90 21.68 -0.88
CA LEU A 275 1.53 21.84 -1.39
C LEU A 275 0.59 22.56 -0.41
N GLY A 276 1.01 22.75 0.84
CA GLY A 276 0.16 23.29 1.89
C GLY A 276 -0.92 22.29 2.37
N VAL A 277 -0.77 21.02 2.04
CA VAL A 277 -1.63 19.94 2.54
C VAL A 277 -0.98 19.39 3.79
N CYS A 278 -1.48 19.81 4.95
CA CYS A 278 -0.93 19.44 6.25
C CYS A 278 -1.90 18.47 6.91
N THR A 279 -1.62 17.19 6.83
CA THR A 279 -2.42 16.15 7.49
C THR A 279 -1.92 15.87 8.90
N GLN A 280 -2.50 14.89 9.55
CA GLN A 280 -2.08 14.52 10.90
C GLN A 280 -0.77 13.71 10.84
N VAL A 281 0.30 14.24 11.41
CA VAL A 281 1.51 13.46 11.69
C VAL A 281 1.19 12.40 12.74
N LEU A 282 1.49 11.16 12.45
CA LEU A 282 1.23 10.06 13.38
C LEU A 282 2.31 9.99 14.47
N ALA A 283 2.08 9.18 15.50
CA ALA A 283 3.08 8.88 16.50
C ALA A 283 4.26 8.11 15.85
N ASN A 284 5.47 8.32 16.33
CA ASN A 284 6.70 7.76 15.76
C ASN A 284 6.67 6.23 15.61
N ASP A 285 5.96 5.51 16.49
CA ASP A 285 5.78 4.05 16.41
C ASP A 285 4.62 3.62 15.49
N LYS A 286 4.02 4.55 14.75
CA LYS A 286 2.92 4.32 13.79
C LYS A 286 3.28 4.77 12.39
N GLU A 287 3.86 5.96 12.29
CA GLU A 287 4.32 6.53 11.03
C GLU A 287 5.28 5.59 10.33
N ALA A 288 5.05 5.32 9.07
CA ALA A 288 5.85 4.37 8.30
C ALA A 288 5.87 4.75 6.82
N MET A 289 6.89 4.27 6.13
CA MET A 289 7.06 4.39 4.69
C MET A 289 7.26 3.01 4.07
N ILE A 290 6.98 2.90 2.79
CA ILE A 290 7.30 1.74 1.97
C ILE A 290 8.76 1.76 1.52
N GLY A 291 9.26 0.61 1.10
CA GLY A 291 10.58 0.47 0.49
C GLY A 291 10.55 -0.51 -0.68
N PRO A 292 11.63 -0.62 -1.45
CA PRO A 292 11.73 -1.55 -2.57
C PRO A 292 11.36 -2.98 -2.20
N GLY A 293 10.51 -3.63 -3.01
CA GLY A 293 9.95 -4.95 -2.73
C GLY A 293 8.60 -4.93 -1.99
N ASP A 294 8.16 -3.78 -1.44
CA ASP A 294 6.77 -3.60 -1.00
C ASP A 294 5.81 -3.42 -2.19
N SER A 295 6.35 -3.19 -3.39
CA SER A 295 5.60 -3.09 -4.65
C SER A 295 4.52 -4.16 -4.77
N GLY A 296 3.27 -3.75 -5.05
CA GLY A 296 2.10 -4.61 -5.10
C GLY A 296 1.57 -5.07 -3.74
N GLY A 297 2.21 -4.67 -2.64
CA GLY A 297 1.72 -4.88 -1.28
C GLY A 297 0.41 -4.15 -1.01
N ALA A 298 -0.15 -4.34 0.17
CA ALA A 298 -1.47 -3.85 0.49
C ALA A 298 -1.47 -2.44 1.08
N ALA A 299 -2.32 -1.57 0.58
CA ALA A 299 -2.81 -0.38 1.26
C ALA A 299 -4.24 -0.64 1.74
N PHE A 300 -4.45 -0.66 3.05
CA PHE A 300 -5.72 -0.99 3.68
C PHE A 300 -6.39 0.18 4.35
N LEU A 301 -7.72 0.21 4.27
CA LEU A 301 -8.59 0.94 5.20
C LEU A 301 -9.10 0.00 6.30
N PHE A 302 -9.22 0.52 7.52
CA PHE A 302 -9.71 -0.26 8.65
C PHE A 302 -10.94 0.40 9.29
N ASN A 303 -12.00 -0.38 9.52
CA ASN A 303 -13.24 0.14 10.09
C ASN A 303 -13.41 -0.12 11.60
N GLY A 304 -12.35 -0.60 12.27
CA GLY A 304 -12.39 -1.02 13.67
C GLY A 304 -12.57 -2.53 13.85
N SER A 305 -12.90 -3.27 12.81
CA SER A 305 -13.07 -4.74 12.85
C SER A 305 -12.47 -5.48 11.66
N GLU A 306 -12.42 -4.86 10.50
CA GLU A 306 -12.02 -5.49 9.24
C GLU A 306 -11.17 -4.54 8.40
N TYR A 307 -10.21 -5.11 7.68
CA TYR A 307 -9.37 -4.44 6.69
C TYR A 307 -9.98 -4.60 5.30
N PHE A 308 -10.04 -3.50 4.55
CA PHE A 308 -10.51 -3.40 3.17
C PHE A 308 -9.35 -2.97 2.30
N LEU A 309 -9.11 -3.69 1.23
CA LEU A 309 -8.02 -3.40 0.31
C LEU A 309 -8.39 -2.18 -0.55
N MET A 310 -7.76 -1.05 -0.26
CA MET A 310 -7.99 0.23 -0.95
C MET A 310 -7.18 0.33 -2.25
N GLY A 311 -5.96 -0.17 -2.21
CA GLY A 311 -5.00 -0.05 -3.29
C GLY A 311 -3.75 -0.86 -3.02
N ASP A 312 -2.78 -0.72 -3.88
CA ASP A 312 -1.46 -1.29 -3.74
C ASP A 312 -0.40 -0.26 -3.30
N LEU A 313 0.82 -0.74 -3.18
CA LEU A 313 2.03 0.03 -2.92
C LEU A 313 2.87 -0.01 -4.20
N THR A 314 3.13 1.14 -4.81
CA THR A 314 3.70 1.16 -6.15
C THR A 314 5.04 1.87 -6.20
N PHE A 315 5.15 3.05 -5.62
CA PHE A 315 6.32 3.89 -5.78
C PHE A 315 6.69 4.63 -4.51
N GLU A 316 7.94 5.03 -4.46
CA GLU A 316 8.46 5.96 -3.47
C GLU A 316 9.12 7.14 -4.16
N ARG A 317 9.06 8.30 -3.52
CA ARG A 317 9.81 9.48 -3.88
C ARG A 317 10.81 9.79 -2.79
N PHE A 318 12.05 9.90 -3.18
CA PHE A 318 13.16 9.90 -2.25
C PHE A 318 13.30 11.19 -1.45
N GLY A 319 13.45 11.02 -0.12
CA GLY A 319 14.20 11.93 0.71
C GLY A 319 15.71 11.73 0.54
N ASP A 320 16.51 12.45 1.28
CA ASP A 320 17.95 12.24 1.39
C ASP A 320 18.28 12.07 2.88
N PRO A 321 18.71 10.87 3.30
CA PRO A 321 18.81 9.59 2.56
C PRO A 321 17.46 9.03 2.06
N ARG A 322 17.50 8.08 1.09
CA ARG A 322 16.32 7.36 0.59
C ARG A 322 15.54 6.69 1.71
N GLY A 323 14.22 6.80 1.71
CA GLY A 323 13.37 6.24 2.74
C GLY A 323 13.46 6.94 4.11
N SER A 324 14.10 8.13 4.20
CA SER A 324 14.11 8.92 5.43
C SER A 324 12.87 9.82 5.54
N PHE A 325 12.65 10.38 6.72
CA PHE A 325 11.60 11.39 6.91
C PHE A 325 11.67 12.51 5.88
N GLY A 326 10.54 12.92 5.34
CA GLY A 326 10.39 13.86 4.24
C GLY A 326 10.41 13.20 2.86
N SER A 327 10.42 11.87 2.77
CA SER A 327 10.17 11.12 1.54
C SER A 327 8.67 11.03 1.27
N GLY A 328 8.27 10.88 0.00
CA GLY A 328 6.90 10.61 -0.40
C GLY A 328 6.74 9.19 -0.93
N MET A 329 5.51 8.69 -0.94
CA MET A 329 5.15 7.37 -1.44
C MET A 329 3.74 7.37 -1.99
N GLY A 330 3.34 6.27 -2.65
CA GLY A 330 1.97 6.10 -3.11
C GLY A 330 1.73 4.78 -3.82
N GLY A 331 0.56 4.70 -4.44
CA GLY A 331 0.12 3.55 -5.22
C GLY A 331 -1.20 3.80 -5.92
N ASN A 332 -1.70 2.77 -6.59
CA ASN A 332 -2.95 2.83 -7.31
C ASN A 332 -4.15 2.59 -6.39
N LEU A 333 -5.25 3.29 -6.65
CA LEU A 333 -6.53 3.10 -5.99
C LEU A 333 -7.37 2.10 -6.77
N PHE A 334 -7.69 0.98 -6.17
CA PHE A 334 -8.41 -0.10 -6.85
C PHE A 334 -9.83 0.27 -7.26
N SER A 335 -10.39 1.33 -6.69
CA SER A 335 -11.68 1.87 -7.11
C SER A 335 -11.71 2.31 -8.59
N ALA A 336 -10.58 2.73 -9.17
CA ALA A 336 -10.47 3.07 -10.58
C ALA A 336 -10.45 1.82 -11.48
N TYR A 337 -10.03 0.67 -10.94
CA TYR A 337 -9.71 -0.54 -11.70
C TYR A 337 -10.65 -1.73 -11.46
N ILE A 338 -11.85 -1.49 -10.92
CA ILE A 338 -12.81 -2.57 -10.60
C ILE A 338 -13.14 -3.41 -11.83
N ASP A 339 -13.40 -2.78 -12.99
CA ASP A 339 -13.71 -3.48 -14.22
C ASP A 339 -12.57 -4.40 -14.69
N TYR A 340 -11.31 -3.93 -14.57
CA TYR A 340 -10.14 -4.75 -14.85
C TYR A 340 -10.02 -5.92 -13.87
N LEU A 341 -10.15 -5.66 -12.56
CA LEU A 341 -10.06 -6.69 -11.53
C LEU A 341 -11.14 -7.75 -11.67
N GLU A 342 -12.39 -7.35 -11.93
CA GLU A 342 -13.50 -8.28 -12.21
C GLU A 342 -13.22 -9.13 -13.45
N GLY A 343 -12.74 -8.50 -14.52
CA GLY A 343 -12.37 -9.21 -15.75
C GLY A 343 -11.26 -10.23 -15.55
N ALA A 344 -10.17 -9.82 -14.89
CA ALA A 344 -8.99 -10.65 -14.65
C ALA A 344 -9.23 -11.79 -13.66
N THR A 345 -10.21 -11.63 -12.76
CA THR A 345 -10.55 -12.63 -11.73
C THR A 345 -11.80 -13.44 -12.06
N GLY A 346 -12.44 -13.17 -13.21
CA GLY A 346 -13.70 -13.83 -13.58
C GLY A 346 -14.89 -13.43 -12.70
N GLY A 347 -14.86 -12.24 -12.11
CA GLY A 347 -15.94 -11.67 -11.30
C GLY A 347 -16.09 -12.28 -9.90
N VAL A 348 -15.04 -12.91 -9.36
CA VAL A 348 -15.10 -13.55 -8.02
C VAL A 348 -14.59 -12.66 -6.88
N ILE A 349 -14.11 -11.45 -7.16
CA ILE A 349 -13.72 -10.50 -6.11
C ILE A 349 -14.97 -9.96 -5.40
N GLU A 350 -14.83 -9.69 -4.12
CA GLU A 350 -15.85 -8.99 -3.35
C GLU A 350 -15.50 -7.50 -3.23
N THR A 351 -16.42 -6.62 -3.58
CA THR A 351 -16.24 -5.17 -3.50
C THR A 351 -17.11 -4.54 -2.41
N VAL A 352 -16.67 -3.38 -1.91
CA VAL A 352 -17.43 -2.58 -0.96
C VAL A 352 -17.22 -1.10 -1.25
N SER A 353 -18.29 -0.35 -1.42
CA SER A 353 -18.24 1.09 -1.76
C SER A 353 -18.33 2.03 -0.55
N ALA A 354 -18.65 1.52 0.62
CA ALA A 354 -18.74 2.33 1.84
C ALA A 354 -18.31 1.50 3.07
N ILE A 355 -17.46 2.08 3.87
CA ILE A 355 -16.95 1.48 5.11
C ILE A 355 -17.67 2.14 6.29
N GLY A 356 -18.62 1.42 6.89
CA GLY A 356 -19.27 1.86 8.11
C GLY A 356 -18.29 1.82 9.29
N THR A 357 -18.14 2.92 10.02
CA THR A 357 -17.39 2.89 11.29
C THR A 357 -18.13 2.05 12.31
N VAL A 358 -17.49 1.03 12.86
CA VAL A 358 -18.02 0.33 14.04
C VAL A 358 -17.85 1.25 15.24
N PRO A 359 -18.92 1.66 15.93
CA PRO A 359 -18.78 2.47 17.13
C PRO A 359 -17.92 1.73 18.15
N GLU A 360 -16.92 2.41 18.69
CA GLU A 360 -16.09 1.83 19.74
C GLU A 360 -16.97 1.35 20.92
N PRO A 361 -16.70 0.17 21.50
CA PRO A 361 -17.50 -0.36 22.59
C PRO A 361 -17.67 0.61 23.77
N GLY A 362 -16.68 1.48 23.99
CA GLY A 362 -16.73 2.56 24.98
C GLY A 362 -17.79 3.61 24.73
N THR A 363 -18.05 3.96 23.47
CA THR A 363 -19.04 4.99 23.10
C THR A 363 -20.45 4.49 23.38
N CYS A 364 -20.76 3.23 23.09
CA CYS A 364 -22.05 2.62 23.43
C CYS A 364 -22.23 2.53 24.94
N THR A 365 -21.19 2.19 25.69
CA THR A 365 -21.24 2.12 27.17
C THR A 365 -21.44 3.50 27.77
N LEU A 366 -20.75 4.52 27.29
CA LEU A 366 -20.92 5.91 27.73
C LEU A 366 -22.31 6.47 27.41
N MET A 367 -22.86 6.16 26.24
CA MET A 367 -24.23 6.55 25.88
C MET A 367 -25.26 5.87 26.80
N LEU A 368 -25.11 4.57 27.09
CA LEU A 368 -26.00 3.85 28.01
C LEU A 368 -25.91 4.37 29.45
N ILE A 369 -24.71 4.67 29.93
CA ILE A 369 -24.49 5.29 31.23
C ILE A 369 -25.09 6.71 31.26
N GLY A 370 -24.89 7.49 30.21
CA GLY A 370 -25.47 8.85 30.08
C GLY A 370 -27.01 8.83 30.12
N LEU A 371 -27.64 7.94 29.38
CA LEU A 371 -29.08 7.75 29.36
C LEU A 371 -29.61 7.23 30.72
N GLY A 372 -28.87 6.33 31.36
CA GLY A 372 -29.19 5.82 32.68
C GLY A 372 -29.17 6.93 33.76
N LEU A 373 -28.15 7.77 33.73
CA LEU A 373 -28.02 8.90 34.66
C LEU A 373 -29.09 9.99 34.41
N ALA A 374 -29.42 10.28 33.15
CA ALA A 374 -30.49 11.20 32.78
C ALA A 374 -31.87 10.68 33.25
N GLY A 375 -32.13 9.38 33.08
CA GLY A 375 -33.35 8.71 33.54
C GLY A 375 -33.48 8.73 35.08
N ALA A 376 -32.37 8.54 35.80
CA ALA A 376 -32.35 8.63 37.28
C ALA A 376 -32.59 10.06 37.80
N ALA A 377 -32.03 11.07 37.11
CA ALA A 377 -32.22 12.48 37.46
C ALA A 377 -33.68 12.92 37.27
N THR A 378 -34.35 12.49 36.22
CA THR A 378 -35.76 12.79 35.96
C THR A 378 -36.69 12.11 36.97
N ARG A 379 -36.37 10.86 37.39
CA ARG A 379 -37.13 10.17 38.46
C ARG A 379 -36.98 10.86 39.83
N ARG A 380 -35.82 11.38 40.17
CA ARG A 380 -35.62 12.14 41.42
C ARG A 380 -36.42 13.46 41.43
N ARG A 381 -36.48 14.20 40.31
CA ARG A 381 -37.29 15.42 40.19
C ARG A 381 -38.80 15.14 40.29
N GLY A 382 -39.28 14.02 39.78
CA GLY A 382 -40.67 13.59 39.90
C GLY A 382 -41.11 13.24 41.32
N LYS A 383 -40.19 12.68 42.17
CA LYS A 383 -40.46 12.38 43.59
C LYS A 383 -40.48 13.63 44.48
N LEU A 384 -39.67 14.64 44.22
CA LEU A 384 -39.64 15.89 44.99
C LEU A 384 -40.88 16.79 44.74
N ARG A 385 -41.61 16.62 43.64
CA ARG A 385 -42.87 17.33 43.37
C ARG A 385 -44.09 16.69 44.05
N LYS A 386 -44.04 15.45 44.56
CA LYS A 386 -45.13 14.77 45.27
C LYS A 386 -45.14 14.93 46.80
N VAL A 387 -44.18 15.69 47.33
CA VAL A 387 -44.05 15.92 48.80
C VAL A 387 -44.45 17.36 49.20
N LYS A 388 -45.03 18.15 48.29
CA LYS A 388 -45.63 19.46 48.62
C LYS A 388 -47.07 19.48 48.12
N LEU A 389 -47.95 18.89 48.88
CA LEU A 389 -49.40 19.16 49.00
C LEU A 389 -49.83 18.68 50.36
#